data_98d4467c5f0421fc9aa761473670c802
#
_entry.id   98d4467c5f0421fc9aa761473670c802
#
_cell.length_a   1.000
_cell.length_b   1.000
_cell.length_c   1.000
_cell.angle_alpha   90.00
_cell.angle_beta   90.00
_cell.angle_gamma   90.00
#
_symmetry.space_group_name_H-M   'P 1'
#
loop_
_entity.id
_entity.type
_entity.pdbx_description
1 polymer ?
#
loop_
_entity_poly.entity_id
_entity_poly.type
_entity_poly.pdbx_seq_one_letter_code
_entity_poly.pdbx_strand_id
1 'polypeptide(L)'
;MFNPHASFANRHGEKLDTSFHPAERQDRLVILCHGVTGDKDRPLLVAVAEGLAARGWPCLRLSFAGNGHSDGDFRAATISKESNDLRDLIAQLPPSLRLAVIGHSMGGAVGVKTAAVEPRMEAVISLAGMVRCAEFCQREFGMVTPDEGVMWDLPECPLSQAYVDDLTAIGDLFPQISTLGKPLLLIHGTADDVVFPADSIDAHAHAQEPKRLILIDGAEHSFDAASYPQVIHAAAQWLEEHL
;
A
#
# COMPACT_ATOMS: atom_id res chain seq x y z
N MET A 1 -4.45 23.63 -7.38
CA MET A 1 -5.54 22.68 -7.64
C MET A 1 -4.92 21.44 -8.26
N PHE A 2 -5.25 20.23 -7.77
CA PHE A 2 -4.75 18.97 -8.34
C PHE A 2 -5.25 18.79 -9.77
N ASN A 3 -4.34 18.44 -10.70
CA ASN A 3 -4.74 18.14 -12.08
C ASN A 3 -5.07 16.63 -12.19
N PRO A 4 -6.33 16.25 -12.36
CA PRO A 4 -6.73 14.83 -12.43
C PRO A 4 -6.20 14.09 -13.68
N HIS A 5 -5.71 14.83 -14.67
CA HIS A 5 -5.13 14.31 -15.91
C HIS A 5 -3.59 14.40 -15.91
N ALA A 6 -2.97 14.67 -14.75
CA ALA A 6 -1.52 14.68 -14.67
C ALA A 6 -0.95 13.30 -15.00
N SER A 7 0.09 13.27 -15.81
CA SER A 7 0.90 12.08 -16.02
C SER A 7 2.05 12.13 -15.03
N PHE A 8 2.20 11.09 -14.23
CA PHE A 8 3.28 10.95 -13.27
C PHE A 8 4.36 10.05 -13.82
N ALA A 9 5.61 10.36 -13.53
CA ALA A 9 6.74 9.50 -13.82
C ALA A 9 7.68 9.45 -12.62
N ASN A 10 8.35 8.32 -12.42
CA ASN A 10 9.35 8.20 -11.39
C ASN A 10 10.70 8.79 -11.85
N ARG A 11 11.70 8.77 -10.98
CA ARG A 11 13.06 9.28 -11.22
C ARG A 11 13.79 8.60 -12.38
N HIS A 12 13.32 7.45 -12.84
CA HIS A 12 13.85 6.71 -13.98
C HIS A 12 13.15 7.07 -15.29
N GLY A 13 12.15 7.97 -15.24
CA GLY A 13 11.34 8.36 -16.39
C GLY A 13 10.25 7.34 -16.73
N GLU A 14 10.04 6.32 -15.90
CA GLU A 14 8.97 5.33 -16.05
C GLU A 14 7.63 5.98 -15.71
N LYS A 15 6.68 5.94 -16.64
CA LYS A 15 5.35 6.47 -16.45
C LYS A 15 4.57 5.59 -15.48
N LEU A 16 3.94 6.22 -14.49
CA LEU A 16 3.09 5.55 -13.50
C LEU A 16 1.63 5.66 -13.91
N ASP A 17 0.95 4.52 -14.03
CA ASP A 17 -0.46 4.46 -14.34
C ASP A 17 -1.28 4.76 -13.08
N THR A 18 -2.19 5.73 -13.19
CA THR A 18 -2.99 6.20 -12.07
C THR A 18 -4.46 6.38 -12.45
N SER A 19 -5.35 6.26 -11.45
CA SER A 19 -6.77 6.56 -11.61
C SER A 19 -7.22 7.48 -10.47
N PHE A 20 -7.74 8.67 -10.83
CA PHE A 20 -8.21 9.66 -9.88
C PHE A 20 -9.73 9.59 -9.68
N HIS A 21 -10.14 9.61 -8.42
CA HIS A 21 -11.53 9.69 -7.97
C HIS A 21 -11.76 11.06 -7.34
N PRO A 22 -12.45 11.99 -8.04
CA PRO A 22 -12.69 13.32 -7.53
C PRO A 22 -13.68 13.29 -6.35
N ALA A 23 -13.52 14.23 -5.43
CA ALA A 23 -14.44 14.42 -4.31
C ALA A 23 -14.44 15.88 -3.85
N GLU A 24 -15.20 16.21 -2.78
CA GLU A 24 -15.44 17.59 -2.35
C GLU A 24 -14.19 18.26 -1.74
N ARG A 25 -13.39 17.50 -0.95
CA ARG A 25 -12.20 18.05 -0.29
C ARG A 25 -11.08 18.24 -1.31
N GLN A 26 -10.62 19.47 -1.49
CA GLN A 26 -9.62 19.80 -2.52
C GLN A 26 -8.22 20.07 -1.98
N ASP A 27 -8.09 20.10 -0.66
CA ASP A 27 -6.84 20.32 0.07
C ASP A 27 -6.18 19.02 0.55
N ARG A 28 -6.79 17.88 0.24
CA ARG A 28 -6.37 16.53 0.73
C ARG A 28 -6.39 15.53 -0.41
N LEU A 29 -5.59 14.47 -0.29
CA LEU A 29 -5.57 13.36 -1.23
C LEU A 29 -5.19 12.06 -0.52
N VAL A 30 -5.95 11.02 -0.79
CA VAL A 30 -5.66 9.66 -0.33
C VAL A 30 -5.06 8.89 -1.48
N ILE A 31 -3.83 8.36 -1.31
CA ILE A 31 -3.14 7.55 -2.32
C ILE A 31 -3.31 6.08 -1.95
N LEU A 32 -3.79 5.27 -2.92
CA LEU A 32 -4.01 3.84 -2.71
C LEU A 32 -2.94 3.02 -3.45
N CYS A 33 -2.29 2.12 -2.71
CA CYS A 33 -1.16 1.30 -3.13
C CYS A 33 -1.54 -0.19 -3.11
N HIS A 34 -1.27 -0.90 -4.21
CA HIS A 34 -1.57 -2.32 -4.36
C HIS A 34 -0.52 -3.24 -3.70
N GLY A 35 -0.87 -4.53 -3.56
CA GLY A 35 0.03 -5.59 -3.13
C GLY A 35 0.87 -6.17 -4.26
N VAL A 36 1.76 -7.11 -3.92
CA VAL A 36 2.59 -7.85 -4.88
C VAL A 36 1.72 -8.52 -5.95
N THR A 37 2.20 -8.58 -7.18
CA THR A 37 1.48 -9.08 -8.37
C THR A 37 0.17 -8.35 -8.68
N GLY A 38 -0.09 -7.23 -8.01
CA GLY A 38 -1.29 -6.43 -8.18
C GLY A 38 -1.10 -5.23 -9.09
N ASP A 39 -2.15 -4.47 -9.22
CA ASP A 39 -2.18 -3.16 -9.85
C ASP A 39 -3.26 -2.27 -9.21
N LYS A 40 -3.40 -1.05 -9.70
CA LYS A 40 -4.39 -0.08 -9.20
C LYS A 40 -5.85 -0.53 -9.32
N ASP A 41 -6.14 -1.50 -10.20
CA ASP A 41 -7.50 -1.93 -10.54
C ASP A 41 -7.95 -3.19 -9.75
N ARG A 42 -7.17 -3.62 -8.76
CA ARG A 42 -7.61 -4.65 -7.81
C ARG A 42 -8.97 -4.27 -7.18
N PRO A 43 -9.95 -5.20 -7.13
CA PRO A 43 -11.33 -4.89 -6.69
C PRO A 43 -11.41 -4.17 -5.35
N LEU A 44 -10.60 -4.56 -4.36
CA LEU A 44 -10.52 -3.89 -3.06
C LEU A 44 -10.17 -2.40 -3.20
N LEU A 45 -9.12 -2.08 -3.98
CA LEU A 45 -8.66 -0.69 -4.15
C LEU A 45 -9.68 0.16 -4.88
N VAL A 46 -10.34 -0.42 -5.89
CA VAL A 46 -11.44 0.26 -6.62
C VAL A 46 -12.57 0.56 -5.65
N ALA A 47 -13.06 -0.44 -4.91
CA ALA A 47 -14.16 -0.28 -3.97
C ALA A 47 -13.85 0.73 -2.86
N VAL A 48 -12.62 0.68 -2.29
CA VAL A 48 -12.20 1.63 -1.25
C VAL A 48 -12.12 3.04 -1.80
N ALA A 49 -11.54 3.26 -2.99
CA ALA A 49 -11.43 4.58 -3.59
C ALA A 49 -12.80 5.18 -3.93
N GLU A 50 -13.71 4.40 -4.52
CA GLU A 50 -15.08 4.82 -4.82
C GLU A 50 -15.86 5.12 -3.54
N GLY A 51 -15.77 4.24 -2.55
CA GLY A 51 -16.45 4.40 -1.28
C GLY A 51 -15.97 5.60 -0.45
N LEU A 52 -14.69 5.94 -0.52
CA LEU A 52 -14.10 7.14 0.10
C LEU A 52 -14.48 8.39 -0.69
N ALA A 53 -14.41 8.36 -2.03
CA ALA A 53 -14.79 9.49 -2.86
C ALA A 53 -16.27 9.86 -2.65
N ALA A 54 -17.16 8.88 -2.52
CA ALA A 54 -18.56 9.09 -2.18
C ALA A 54 -18.76 9.74 -0.78
N ARG A 55 -17.73 9.73 0.07
CA ARG A 55 -17.70 10.39 1.40
C ARG A 55 -16.89 11.68 1.41
N GLY A 56 -16.59 12.22 0.23
CA GLY A 56 -15.88 13.49 0.07
C GLY A 56 -14.35 13.42 0.15
N TRP A 57 -13.75 12.21 0.12
CA TRP A 57 -12.30 12.01 0.13
C TRP A 57 -11.77 11.77 -1.28
N PRO A 58 -11.03 12.71 -1.90
CA PRO A 58 -10.42 12.45 -3.21
C PRO A 58 -9.35 11.38 -3.09
N CYS A 59 -9.37 10.44 -4.04
CA CYS A 59 -8.48 9.28 -4.03
C CYS A 59 -7.69 9.18 -5.34
N LEU A 60 -6.43 8.75 -5.24
CA LEU A 60 -5.57 8.42 -6.37
C LEU A 60 -5.09 6.98 -6.21
N ARG A 61 -5.57 6.08 -7.07
CA ARG A 61 -5.06 4.72 -7.14
C ARG A 61 -3.82 4.69 -8.04
N LEU A 62 -2.77 4.01 -7.61
CA LEU A 62 -1.48 3.94 -8.26
C LEU A 62 -1.13 2.50 -8.62
N SER A 63 -0.70 2.24 -9.87
CA SER A 63 0.13 1.08 -10.22
C SER A 63 1.59 1.49 -10.15
N PHE A 64 2.40 0.76 -9.39
CA PHE A 64 3.84 0.99 -9.33
C PHE A 64 4.53 0.59 -10.63
N ALA A 65 5.72 1.11 -10.89
CA ALA A 65 6.48 0.78 -12.09
C ALA A 65 6.75 -0.73 -12.20
N GLY A 66 6.52 -1.28 -13.39
CA GLY A 66 6.56 -2.71 -13.66
C GLY A 66 5.25 -3.45 -13.39
N ASN A 67 4.19 -2.76 -12.94
CA ASN A 67 2.90 -3.35 -12.62
C ASN A 67 1.75 -2.71 -13.42
N GLY A 68 0.74 -3.49 -13.77
CA GLY A 68 -0.42 -3.01 -14.51
C GLY A 68 -0.05 -2.39 -15.86
N HIS A 69 -0.45 -1.13 -16.07
CA HIS A 69 -0.12 -0.36 -17.28
C HIS A 69 0.97 0.69 -17.04
N SER A 70 1.69 0.62 -15.93
CA SER A 70 2.87 1.44 -15.69
C SER A 70 4.06 0.95 -16.53
N ASP A 71 4.94 1.88 -16.92
CA ASP A 71 6.21 1.50 -17.53
C ASP A 71 7.09 0.75 -16.53
N GLY A 72 8.16 0.15 -17.03
CA GLY A 72 9.14 -0.57 -16.20
C GLY A 72 9.05 -2.08 -16.34
N ASP A 73 9.95 -2.77 -15.66
CA ASP A 73 10.00 -4.24 -15.63
C ASP A 73 9.54 -4.74 -14.27
N PHE A 74 8.61 -5.70 -14.25
CA PHE A 74 8.15 -6.35 -13.02
C PHE A 74 9.30 -6.96 -12.21
N ARG A 75 10.37 -7.45 -12.87
CA ARG A 75 11.58 -7.97 -12.19
C ARG A 75 12.27 -6.94 -11.30
N ALA A 76 12.10 -5.65 -11.60
CA ALA A 76 12.63 -4.56 -10.79
C ALA A 76 11.66 -4.07 -9.70
N ALA A 77 10.41 -4.54 -9.67
CA ALA A 77 9.41 -4.14 -8.70
C ALA A 77 9.76 -4.73 -7.30
N THR A 78 10.29 -3.88 -6.44
CA THR A 78 10.65 -4.21 -5.04
C THR A 78 9.99 -3.22 -4.10
N ILE A 79 9.85 -3.54 -2.83
CA ILE A 79 9.28 -2.62 -1.82
C ILE A 79 10.06 -1.29 -1.80
N SER A 80 11.39 -1.35 -1.90
CA SER A 80 12.23 -0.15 -1.90
C SER A 80 12.04 0.70 -3.16
N LYS A 81 11.91 0.08 -4.35
CA LYS A 81 11.62 0.79 -5.59
C LYS A 81 10.23 1.42 -5.55
N GLU A 82 9.22 0.66 -5.14
CA GLU A 82 7.84 1.16 -5.06
C GLU A 82 7.69 2.29 -4.02
N SER A 83 8.41 2.24 -2.91
CA SER A 83 8.49 3.37 -1.98
C SER A 83 9.11 4.63 -2.62
N ASN A 84 10.11 4.45 -3.51
CA ASN A 84 10.66 5.57 -4.29
C ASN A 84 9.67 6.08 -5.34
N ASP A 85 8.97 5.20 -6.04
CA ASP A 85 7.92 5.58 -7.02
C ASP A 85 6.82 6.41 -6.34
N LEU A 86 6.37 6.00 -5.14
CA LEU A 86 5.40 6.76 -4.35
C LEU A 86 5.93 8.13 -3.96
N ARG A 87 7.19 8.25 -3.54
CA ARG A 87 7.82 9.53 -3.21
C ARG A 87 7.97 10.43 -4.43
N ASP A 88 8.33 9.86 -5.59
CA ASP A 88 8.45 10.60 -6.84
C ASP A 88 7.08 11.12 -7.32
N LEU A 89 6.02 10.34 -7.15
CA LEU A 89 4.66 10.80 -7.38
C LEU A 89 4.31 11.95 -6.42
N ILE A 90 4.55 11.80 -5.11
CA ILE A 90 4.29 12.83 -4.11
C ILE A 90 5.01 14.15 -4.43
N ALA A 91 6.26 14.08 -4.89
CA ALA A 91 7.03 15.26 -5.27
C ALA A 91 6.42 16.08 -6.41
N GLN A 92 5.61 15.44 -7.27
CA GLN A 92 4.90 16.07 -8.40
C GLN A 92 3.51 16.60 -8.01
N LEU A 93 3.02 16.27 -6.82
CA LEU A 93 1.73 16.78 -6.32
C LEU A 93 1.86 18.20 -5.78
N PRO A 94 0.80 19.03 -5.88
CA PRO A 94 0.79 20.35 -5.25
C PRO A 94 1.26 20.31 -3.79
N PRO A 95 2.18 21.17 -3.38
CA PRO A 95 2.77 21.14 -2.03
C PRO A 95 1.76 21.47 -0.91
N SER A 96 0.62 22.05 -1.26
CA SER A 96 -0.45 22.39 -0.32
C SER A 96 -1.39 21.22 0.02
N LEU A 97 -1.25 20.08 -0.67
CA LEU A 97 -2.08 18.90 -0.38
C LEU A 97 -1.58 18.20 0.88
N ARG A 98 -2.51 17.92 1.78
CA ARG A 98 -2.35 16.98 2.88
C ARG A 98 -2.55 15.57 2.35
N LEU A 99 -1.68 14.64 2.71
CA LEU A 99 -1.65 13.32 2.09
C LEU A 99 -1.84 12.21 3.12
N ALA A 100 -2.64 11.21 2.75
CA ALA A 100 -2.67 9.91 3.43
C ALA A 100 -2.38 8.79 2.42
N VAL A 101 -1.85 7.68 2.92
CA VAL A 101 -1.70 6.46 2.12
C VAL A 101 -2.58 5.35 2.68
N ILE A 102 -3.23 4.61 1.78
CA ILE A 102 -3.87 3.32 2.05
C ILE A 102 -3.11 2.27 1.26
N GLY A 103 -2.48 1.31 1.95
CA GLY A 103 -1.74 0.23 1.30
C GLY A 103 -2.32 -1.13 1.63
N HIS A 104 -2.53 -1.97 0.60
CA HIS A 104 -2.94 -3.35 0.76
C HIS A 104 -1.73 -4.28 0.65
N SER A 105 -1.61 -5.25 1.58
CA SER A 105 -0.56 -6.28 1.53
C SER A 105 0.84 -5.64 1.46
N MET A 106 1.64 -5.94 0.42
CA MET A 106 2.94 -5.27 0.18
C MET A 106 2.80 -3.74 0.07
N GLY A 107 1.67 -3.22 -0.45
CA GLY A 107 1.40 -1.79 -0.47
C GLY A 107 1.32 -1.17 0.93
N GLY A 108 0.96 -1.95 1.96
CA GLY A 108 1.04 -1.55 3.37
C GLY A 108 2.49 -1.35 3.81
N ALA A 109 3.38 -2.27 3.43
CA ALA A 109 4.82 -2.14 3.67
C ALA A 109 5.40 -0.89 2.97
N VAL A 110 5.03 -0.68 1.69
CA VAL A 110 5.42 0.52 0.91
C VAL A 110 4.92 1.79 1.60
N GLY A 111 3.67 1.81 2.05
CA GLY A 111 3.07 2.95 2.76
C GLY A 111 3.81 3.30 4.04
N VAL A 112 4.08 2.33 4.91
CA VAL A 112 4.85 2.52 6.15
C VAL A 112 6.27 3.01 5.85
N LYS A 113 6.99 2.32 4.93
CA LYS A 113 8.37 2.68 4.56
C LYS A 113 8.44 4.10 3.99
N THR A 114 7.49 4.48 3.15
CA THR A 114 7.42 5.83 2.58
C THR A 114 7.10 6.86 3.66
N ALA A 115 6.08 6.63 4.47
CA ALA A 115 5.65 7.58 5.50
C ALA A 115 6.73 7.84 6.56
N ALA A 116 7.59 6.86 6.84
CA ALA A 116 8.70 7.02 7.78
C ALA A 116 9.71 8.11 7.35
N VAL A 117 9.80 8.41 6.05
CA VAL A 117 10.78 9.37 5.50
C VAL A 117 10.15 10.52 4.70
N GLU A 118 8.84 10.49 4.43
CA GLU A 118 8.12 11.50 3.65
C GLU A 118 7.27 12.39 4.59
N PRO A 119 7.71 13.61 4.87
CA PRO A 119 7.04 14.48 5.86
C PRO A 119 5.63 14.93 5.42
N ARG A 120 5.33 14.92 4.11
CA ARG A 120 4.01 15.31 3.58
C ARG A 120 2.94 14.23 3.81
N MET A 121 3.36 13.00 4.10
CA MET A 121 2.44 11.91 4.44
C MET A 121 2.01 12.09 5.90
N GLU A 122 0.73 12.37 6.15
CA GLU A 122 0.21 12.70 7.47
C GLU A 122 -0.48 11.53 8.17
N ALA A 123 -0.99 10.54 7.42
CA ALA A 123 -1.63 9.36 7.98
C ALA A 123 -1.37 8.11 7.13
N VAL A 124 -1.35 6.95 7.78
CA VAL A 124 -1.16 5.64 7.14
C VAL A 124 -2.33 4.72 7.51
N ILE A 125 -2.89 4.06 6.51
CA ILE A 125 -3.88 2.98 6.67
C ILE A 125 -3.32 1.74 5.99
N SER A 126 -3.16 0.67 6.74
CA SER A 126 -2.64 -0.62 6.28
C SER A 126 -3.76 -1.65 6.25
N LEU A 127 -4.07 -2.17 5.08
CA LEU A 127 -5.08 -3.20 4.84
C LEU A 127 -4.36 -4.54 4.65
N ALA A 128 -4.46 -5.45 5.60
CA ALA A 128 -3.75 -6.73 5.59
C ALA A 128 -2.26 -6.57 5.23
N GLY A 129 -1.62 -5.53 5.79
CA GLY A 129 -0.29 -5.09 5.36
C GLY A 129 0.81 -6.03 5.83
N MET A 130 1.73 -6.33 4.91
CA MET A 130 2.94 -7.09 5.19
C MET A 130 3.87 -6.27 6.10
N VAL A 131 4.31 -6.87 7.19
CA VAL A 131 5.26 -6.26 8.13
C VAL A 131 6.55 -7.06 8.21
N ARG A 132 6.45 -8.40 8.25
CA ARG A 132 7.60 -9.33 8.28
C ARG A 132 8.02 -9.70 6.85
N CYS A 133 8.70 -8.76 6.17
CA CYS A 133 9.00 -8.88 4.74
C CYS A 133 9.89 -10.09 4.43
N ALA A 134 10.96 -10.33 5.19
CA ALA A 134 11.86 -11.45 4.97
C ALA A 134 11.17 -12.80 5.25
N GLU A 135 10.40 -12.90 6.33
CA GLU A 135 9.65 -14.10 6.67
C GLU A 135 8.57 -14.41 5.63
N PHE A 136 7.84 -13.39 5.18
CA PHE A 136 6.87 -13.52 4.09
C PHE A 136 7.54 -14.07 2.82
N CYS A 137 8.66 -13.47 2.40
CA CYS A 137 9.38 -13.90 1.21
C CYS A 137 9.83 -15.36 1.30
N GLN A 138 10.38 -15.75 2.44
CA GLN A 138 10.82 -17.13 2.67
C GLN A 138 9.64 -18.11 2.70
N ARG A 139 8.52 -17.76 3.30
CA ARG A 139 7.34 -18.62 3.39
C ARG A 139 6.67 -18.81 2.03
N GLU A 140 6.45 -17.73 1.28
CA GLU A 140 5.71 -17.78 0.03
C GLU A 140 6.59 -18.24 -1.16
N PHE A 141 7.86 -17.86 -1.16
CA PHE A 141 8.72 -18.05 -2.33
C PHE A 141 10.03 -18.80 -2.05
N GLY A 142 10.26 -19.26 -0.83
CA GLY A 142 11.52 -19.94 -0.47
C GLY A 142 11.81 -21.23 -1.22
N MET A 143 10.82 -21.81 -1.90
CA MET A 143 10.97 -22.99 -2.76
C MET A 143 11.06 -22.64 -4.26
N VAL A 144 10.96 -21.36 -4.61
CA VAL A 144 11.04 -20.87 -6.00
C VAL A 144 12.47 -20.37 -6.24
N THR A 145 13.10 -20.84 -7.32
CA THR A 145 14.42 -20.34 -7.72
C THR A 145 14.29 -18.94 -8.32
N PRO A 146 14.89 -17.91 -7.70
CA PRO A 146 14.84 -16.55 -8.25
C PRO A 146 15.43 -16.50 -9.67
N ASP A 147 14.90 -15.61 -10.49
CA ASP A 147 15.22 -15.38 -11.91
C ASP A 147 14.85 -16.54 -12.87
N GLU A 148 14.43 -17.70 -12.34
CA GLU A 148 14.00 -18.86 -13.12
C GLU A 148 12.50 -19.16 -12.92
N GLY A 149 11.99 -18.99 -11.71
CA GLY A 149 10.61 -19.29 -11.35
C GLY A 149 9.70 -18.07 -11.32
N VAL A 150 8.43 -18.31 -11.00
CA VAL A 150 7.37 -17.28 -10.95
C VAL A 150 6.68 -17.30 -9.59
N MET A 151 6.10 -16.17 -9.20
CA MET A 151 5.32 -16.02 -7.98
C MET A 151 3.94 -16.66 -8.16
N TRP A 152 3.53 -17.56 -7.25
CA TRP A 152 2.21 -18.19 -7.21
C TRP A 152 1.73 -18.76 -8.56
N ASP A 153 2.62 -19.37 -9.33
CA ASP A 153 2.33 -19.95 -10.65
C ASP A 153 1.79 -18.94 -11.69
N LEU A 154 2.08 -17.63 -11.52
CA LEU A 154 1.71 -16.56 -12.44
C LEU A 154 2.86 -16.29 -13.43
N PRO A 155 2.75 -16.68 -14.72
CA PRO A 155 3.85 -16.54 -15.69
C PRO A 155 4.29 -15.08 -15.90
N GLU A 156 3.37 -14.13 -15.73
CA GLU A 156 3.62 -12.69 -15.85
C GLU A 156 4.33 -12.08 -14.63
N CYS A 157 4.47 -12.85 -13.54
CA CYS A 157 5.05 -12.40 -12.27
C CYS A 157 6.33 -13.20 -11.94
N PRO A 158 7.45 -13.03 -12.68
CA PRO A 158 8.70 -13.71 -12.38
C PRO A 158 9.24 -13.30 -11.01
N LEU A 159 9.68 -14.28 -10.21
CA LEU A 159 10.38 -13.99 -8.96
C LEU A 159 11.81 -13.56 -9.28
N SER A 160 12.14 -12.29 -9.05
CA SER A 160 13.50 -11.81 -9.26
C SER A 160 14.39 -11.96 -8.02
N GLN A 161 15.69 -12.14 -8.23
CA GLN A 161 16.66 -12.11 -7.13
C GLN A 161 16.63 -10.74 -6.42
N ALA A 162 16.43 -9.65 -7.17
CA ALA A 162 16.31 -8.30 -6.62
C ALA A 162 15.16 -8.17 -5.60
N TYR A 163 14.01 -8.82 -5.87
CA TYR A 163 12.89 -8.85 -4.94
C TYR A 163 13.25 -9.59 -3.64
N VAL A 164 13.84 -10.77 -3.76
CA VAL A 164 14.27 -11.58 -2.60
C VAL A 164 15.29 -10.83 -1.75
N ASP A 165 16.29 -10.21 -2.40
CA ASP A 165 17.33 -9.44 -1.73
C ASP A 165 16.75 -8.22 -0.99
N ASP A 166 15.82 -7.48 -1.61
CA ASP A 166 15.19 -6.32 -1.01
C ASP A 166 14.36 -6.69 0.22
N LEU A 167 13.51 -7.72 0.14
CA LEU A 167 12.70 -8.16 1.27
C LEU A 167 13.58 -8.71 2.41
N THR A 168 14.64 -9.43 2.06
CA THR A 168 15.63 -9.93 3.05
C THR A 168 16.35 -8.78 3.73
N ALA A 169 16.76 -7.76 2.98
CA ALA A 169 17.44 -6.59 3.53
C ALA A 169 16.54 -5.72 4.40
N ILE A 170 15.25 -5.63 4.07
CA ILE A 170 14.25 -4.94 4.91
C ILE A 170 14.05 -5.71 6.22
N GLY A 171 14.03 -7.06 6.17
CA GLY A 171 13.76 -7.89 7.33
C GLY A 171 12.31 -7.73 7.78
N ASP A 172 12.08 -6.81 8.72
CA ASP A 172 10.76 -6.40 9.18
C ASP A 172 10.64 -4.87 9.27
N LEU A 173 9.41 -4.37 9.44
CA LEU A 173 9.10 -2.93 9.52
C LEU A 173 8.82 -2.44 10.95
N PHE A 174 9.04 -3.25 11.98
CA PHE A 174 8.80 -2.83 13.36
C PHE A 174 9.64 -1.61 13.79
N PRO A 175 10.92 -1.45 13.38
CA PRO A 175 11.68 -0.23 13.68
C PRO A 175 11.06 1.03 13.07
N GLN A 176 10.59 0.96 11.80
CA GLN A 176 9.94 2.07 11.13
C GLN A 176 8.59 2.40 11.77
N ILE A 177 7.80 1.38 12.13
CA ILE A 177 6.51 1.53 12.80
C ILE A 177 6.69 2.17 14.17
N SER A 178 7.69 1.74 14.95
CA SER A 178 7.96 2.27 16.29
C SER A 178 8.35 3.75 16.30
N THR A 179 8.90 4.24 15.21
CA THR A 179 9.36 5.62 15.06
C THR A 179 8.54 6.43 14.05
N LEU A 180 7.43 5.90 13.58
CA LEU A 180 6.62 6.50 12.49
C LEU A 180 6.14 7.90 12.83
N GLY A 181 5.70 8.12 14.08
CA GLY A 181 5.24 9.42 14.57
C GLY A 181 4.02 9.98 13.84
N LYS A 182 3.23 9.13 13.20
CA LYS A 182 2.05 9.47 12.40
C LYS A 182 0.89 8.54 12.76
N PRO A 183 -0.36 9.02 12.63
CA PRO A 183 -1.54 8.19 12.79
C PRO A 183 -1.50 6.92 11.95
N LEU A 184 -1.64 5.75 12.58
CA LEU A 184 -1.59 4.44 11.93
C LEU A 184 -2.87 3.64 12.21
N LEU A 185 -3.66 3.39 11.16
CA LEU A 185 -4.78 2.44 11.20
C LEU A 185 -4.36 1.13 10.55
N LEU A 186 -4.59 0.03 11.25
CA LEU A 186 -4.38 -1.33 10.77
C LEU A 186 -5.75 -2.02 10.67
N ILE A 187 -6.08 -2.55 9.49
CA ILE A 187 -7.30 -3.33 9.25
C ILE A 187 -6.87 -4.68 8.71
N HIS A 188 -7.32 -5.79 9.34
CA HIS A 188 -6.90 -7.13 8.95
C HIS A 188 -8.07 -8.12 9.05
N GLY A 189 -8.13 -9.06 8.12
CA GLY A 189 -9.07 -10.17 8.16
C GLY A 189 -8.59 -11.28 9.10
N THR A 190 -9.47 -11.86 9.92
CA THR A 190 -9.06 -12.92 10.86
C THR A 190 -8.80 -14.26 10.17
N ALA A 191 -9.26 -14.45 8.92
CA ALA A 191 -9.05 -15.66 8.11
C ALA A 191 -7.96 -15.48 7.03
N ASP A 192 -7.14 -14.41 7.13
CA ASP A 192 -6.04 -14.15 6.21
C ASP A 192 -4.94 -15.22 6.37
N ASP A 193 -4.70 -15.99 5.32
CA ASP A 193 -3.69 -17.06 5.24
C ASP A 193 -2.47 -16.68 4.37
N VAL A 194 -2.47 -15.49 3.79
CA VAL A 194 -1.37 -14.94 2.97
C VAL A 194 -0.46 -14.04 3.82
N VAL A 195 -1.01 -12.99 4.42
CA VAL A 195 -0.33 -12.21 5.45
C VAL A 195 -1.05 -12.45 6.77
N PHE A 196 -0.37 -13.06 7.74
CA PHE A 196 -1.05 -13.47 8.96
C PHE A 196 -1.51 -12.28 9.79
N PRO A 197 -2.70 -12.35 10.44
CA PRO A 197 -3.20 -11.28 11.32
C PRO A 197 -2.23 -10.86 12.41
N ALA A 198 -1.32 -11.76 12.80
CA ALA A 198 -0.23 -11.49 13.74
C ALA A 198 0.65 -10.30 13.31
N ASP A 199 0.84 -10.09 11.99
CA ASP A 199 1.59 -8.94 11.47
C ASP A 199 0.96 -7.61 11.93
N SER A 200 -0.35 -7.45 11.78
CA SER A 200 -1.04 -6.24 12.22
C SER A 200 -1.17 -6.13 13.74
N ILE A 201 -1.33 -7.25 14.45
CA ILE A 201 -1.38 -7.27 15.92
C ILE A 201 -0.04 -6.78 16.49
N ASP A 202 1.07 -7.33 16.00
CA ASP A 202 2.40 -6.95 16.48
C ASP A 202 2.79 -5.54 15.99
N ALA A 203 2.42 -5.16 14.76
CA ALA A 203 2.58 -3.79 14.29
C ALA A 203 1.86 -2.78 15.20
N HIS A 204 0.62 -3.09 15.61
CA HIS A 204 -0.11 -2.27 16.56
C HIS A 204 0.59 -2.21 17.92
N ALA A 205 1.16 -3.31 18.41
CA ALA A 205 1.89 -3.31 19.67
C ALA A 205 3.13 -2.40 19.63
N HIS A 206 3.82 -2.34 18.48
CA HIS A 206 5.03 -1.51 18.29
C HIS A 206 4.73 -0.05 17.97
N ALA A 207 3.58 0.26 17.36
CA ALA A 207 3.24 1.62 16.96
C ALA A 207 3.01 2.55 18.14
N GLN A 208 3.27 3.85 17.93
CA GLN A 208 2.94 4.92 18.87
C GLN A 208 1.52 5.46 18.60
N GLU A 209 0.93 6.11 19.58
CA GLU A 209 -0.35 6.83 19.40
C GLU A 209 -0.17 8.05 18.44
N PRO A 210 -1.20 8.37 17.64
CA PRO A 210 -2.49 7.70 17.55
C PRO A 210 -2.41 6.44 16.68
N LYS A 211 -2.95 5.33 17.20
CA LYS A 211 -3.01 4.04 16.49
C LYS A 211 -4.35 3.33 16.71
N ARG A 212 -4.75 2.50 15.75
CA ARG A 212 -5.95 1.67 15.88
C ARG A 212 -5.76 0.36 15.12
N LEU A 213 -6.22 -0.74 15.68
CA LEU A 213 -6.33 -2.04 15.04
C LEU A 213 -7.80 -2.44 14.93
N ILE A 214 -8.21 -2.87 13.74
CA ILE A 214 -9.53 -3.43 13.47
C ILE A 214 -9.34 -4.80 12.85
N LEU A 215 -9.85 -5.84 13.50
CA LEU A 215 -9.90 -7.20 12.96
C LEU A 215 -11.31 -7.45 12.43
N ILE A 216 -11.41 -7.86 11.16
CA ILE A 216 -12.68 -8.21 10.51
C ILE A 216 -12.82 -9.71 10.53
N ASP A 217 -13.81 -10.19 11.30
CA ASP A 217 -14.02 -11.61 11.50
C ASP A 217 -14.37 -12.34 10.19
N GLY A 218 -13.68 -13.44 9.94
CA GLY A 218 -13.84 -14.28 8.75
C GLY A 218 -13.35 -13.68 7.43
N ALA A 219 -12.89 -12.43 7.38
CA ALA A 219 -12.35 -11.87 6.17
C ALA A 219 -10.98 -12.47 5.83
N GLU A 220 -10.77 -12.75 4.54
CA GLU A 220 -9.52 -13.26 3.96
C GLU A 220 -8.60 -12.11 3.52
N HIS A 221 -7.43 -12.44 2.94
CA HIS A 221 -6.37 -11.49 2.55
C HIS A 221 -6.84 -10.32 1.68
N SER A 222 -7.61 -10.60 0.64
CA SER A 222 -8.08 -9.58 -0.30
C SER A 222 -9.36 -8.89 0.15
N PHE A 223 -9.88 -9.25 1.32
CA PHE A 223 -11.23 -8.93 1.76
C PHE A 223 -12.27 -9.33 0.70
N ASP A 224 -13.47 -9.51 1.04
CA ASP A 224 -14.55 -9.78 0.12
C ASP A 224 -15.51 -8.58 -0.01
N ALA A 225 -16.43 -8.64 -0.94
CA ALA A 225 -17.41 -7.57 -1.14
C ALA A 225 -18.28 -7.31 0.10
N ALA A 226 -18.47 -8.31 0.98
CA ALA A 226 -19.20 -8.15 2.23
C ALA A 226 -18.41 -7.34 3.28
N SER A 227 -17.08 -7.46 3.24
CA SER A 227 -16.15 -6.75 4.14
C SER A 227 -15.85 -5.31 3.70
N TYR A 228 -15.97 -4.97 2.40
CA TYR A 228 -15.64 -3.64 1.88
C TYR A 228 -16.34 -2.49 2.59
N PRO A 229 -17.66 -2.54 2.91
CA PRO A 229 -18.32 -1.46 3.63
C PRO A 229 -17.69 -1.16 5.00
N GLN A 230 -17.24 -2.20 5.71
CA GLN A 230 -16.60 -2.06 7.02
C GLN A 230 -15.20 -1.44 6.88
N VAL A 231 -14.40 -1.90 5.89
CA VAL A 231 -13.09 -1.31 5.56
C VAL A 231 -13.22 0.17 5.20
N ILE A 232 -14.16 0.51 4.31
CA ILE A 232 -14.41 1.89 3.85
C ILE A 232 -14.86 2.77 5.00
N HIS A 233 -15.77 2.29 5.85
CA HIS A 233 -16.25 3.04 7.02
C HIS A 233 -15.12 3.36 7.98
N ALA A 234 -14.31 2.36 8.34
CA ALA A 234 -13.18 2.52 9.24
C ALA A 234 -12.11 3.48 8.69
N ALA A 235 -11.79 3.34 7.40
CA ALA A 235 -10.84 4.24 6.73
C ALA A 235 -11.36 5.68 6.69
N ALA A 236 -12.63 5.91 6.34
CA ALA A 236 -13.22 7.24 6.30
C ALA A 236 -13.24 7.91 7.67
N GLN A 237 -13.63 7.16 8.71
CA GLN A 237 -13.61 7.66 10.09
C GLN A 237 -12.19 8.05 10.53
N TRP A 238 -11.20 7.21 10.25
CA TRP A 238 -9.80 7.49 10.59
C TRP A 238 -9.27 8.74 9.89
N LEU A 239 -9.58 8.90 8.61
CA LEU A 239 -9.21 10.09 7.85
C LEU A 239 -9.88 11.36 8.40
N GLU A 240 -11.14 11.30 8.85
CA GLU A 240 -11.84 12.42 9.44
C GLU A 240 -11.22 12.86 10.77
N GLU A 241 -10.68 11.93 11.54
CA GLU A 241 -10.05 12.19 12.83
C GLU A 241 -8.62 12.75 12.68
N HIS A 242 -7.90 12.44 11.57
CA HIS A 242 -6.45 12.62 11.50
C HIS A 242 -5.92 13.33 10.24
N LEU A 243 -6.75 13.53 9.21
CA LEU A 243 -6.37 14.22 7.96
C LEU A 243 -7.26 15.44 7.70
#